data_11cad3d98456c3aba40d13adc0652ed2
#
_entry.id   11cad3d98456c3aba40d13adc0652ed2
#
_cell.length_a   1.000
_cell.length_b   1.000
_cell.length_c   1.000
_cell.angle_alpha   90.00
_cell.angle_beta   90.00
_cell.angle_gamma   90.00
#
_symmetry.space_group_name_H-M   'P 1'
#
loop_
_entity.id
_entity.type
_entity.pdbx_description
1 polymer ?
#
loop_
_entity_poly.entity_id
_entity_poly.type
_entity_poly.pdbx_seq_one_letter_code
_entity_poly.pdbx_strand_id
1 'polypeptide(L)'
;KLDGIEKAEAGYSVDALCTEGDNQIVMHVMSLLPSMNQVQVENGRLPEKSDECVVDADFLSKSTLKIGDRVTLSSGTDKPVTDSLKGDTFTIVGSVSSPCYIGFQRGSTTIGSGNISAFLCVPEESFCMEVYTEIYAQVKGAEKLTAFTDQYDQRIDSVMKEVEAIKEEREKARYNEIVAEASEKLADAEKEITDAEAELEQGKAEAQEKLTAAREKLENAQKELEQAKKELASSQAKIASSKEELEQAQKELNESSGKIAA
;
A
#
# COMPACT_ATOMS: atom_id res chain seq x y z
N LYS A 1 -16.00 -4.50 30.39
CA LYS A 1 -16.14 -5.96 30.51
C LYS A 1 -17.59 -6.23 30.89
N LEU A 2 -18.32 -7.04 30.11
CA LEU A 2 -19.69 -7.43 30.42
C LEU A 2 -19.68 -8.55 31.45
N ASP A 3 -20.47 -8.44 32.51
CA ASP A 3 -20.50 -9.41 33.59
C ASP A 3 -21.05 -10.79 33.17
N GLY A 4 -21.87 -10.81 32.13
CA GLY A 4 -22.45 -12.01 31.53
C GLY A 4 -21.50 -12.85 30.70
N ILE A 5 -20.30 -12.32 30.35
CA ILE A 5 -19.30 -12.99 29.51
C ILE A 5 -18.17 -13.53 30.40
N GLU A 6 -17.90 -14.82 30.32
CA GLU A 6 -16.80 -15.48 31.02
C GLU A 6 -15.51 -15.29 30.25
N LYS A 7 -15.53 -15.57 28.95
CA LYS A 7 -14.40 -15.50 28.05
C LYS A 7 -14.84 -14.96 26.69
N ALA A 8 -14.00 -14.17 26.05
CA ALA A 8 -14.17 -13.75 24.67
C ALA A 8 -12.83 -13.85 23.95
N GLU A 9 -12.86 -14.33 22.72
CA GLU A 9 -11.73 -14.37 21.79
C GLU A 9 -12.15 -13.77 20.46
N ALA A 10 -11.32 -12.92 19.91
CA ALA A 10 -11.52 -12.34 18.60
C ALA A 10 -10.82 -13.20 17.54
N GLY A 11 -11.36 -13.25 16.35
CA GLY A 11 -10.82 -14.00 15.24
C GLY A 11 -11.02 -13.28 13.90
N TYR A 12 -10.33 -13.78 12.91
CA TYR A 12 -10.48 -13.37 11.54
C TYR A 12 -11.12 -14.48 10.73
N SER A 13 -11.98 -14.09 9.79
CA SER A 13 -12.48 -14.98 8.74
C SER A 13 -12.64 -14.24 7.42
N VAL A 14 -12.48 -14.96 6.33
CA VAL A 14 -12.76 -14.49 4.97
C VAL A 14 -13.13 -15.67 4.09
N ASP A 15 -14.11 -15.49 3.21
CA ASP A 15 -14.42 -16.48 2.20
C ASP A 15 -13.52 -16.28 0.99
N ALA A 16 -12.92 -17.35 0.50
CA ALA A 16 -12.01 -17.33 -0.64
C ALA A 16 -12.30 -18.50 -1.59
N LEU A 17 -11.91 -18.31 -2.85
CA LEU A 17 -12.00 -19.34 -3.87
C LEU A 17 -10.69 -20.11 -3.94
N CYS A 18 -10.78 -21.42 -3.95
CA CYS A 18 -9.69 -22.33 -4.26
C CYS A 18 -9.99 -23.05 -5.58
N THR A 19 -9.00 -23.17 -6.45
CA THR A 19 -9.14 -23.93 -7.71
C THR A 19 -8.44 -25.27 -7.57
N GLU A 20 -9.19 -26.34 -7.75
CA GLU A 20 -8.70 -27.72 -7.79
C GLU A 20 -9.02 -28.35 -9.15
N GLY A 21 -8.01 -28.46 -10.02
CA GLY A 21 -8.24 -28.86 -11.43
C GLY A 21 -9.16 -27.86 -12.14
N ASP A 22 -10.26 -28.35 -12.67
CA ASP A 22 -11.29 -27.52 -13.34
C ASP A 22 -12.40 -27.06 -12.37
N ASN A 23 -12.33 -27.43 -11.09
CA ASN A 23 -13.35 -27.09 -10.10
C ASN A 23 -12.94 -25.87 -9.27
N GLN A 24 -13.91 -24.99 -9.06
CA GLN A 24 -13.77 -23.87 -8.14
C GLN A 24 -14.54 -24.14 -6.86
N ILE A 25 -13.85 -24.05 -5.73
CA ILE A 25 -14.34 -24.40 -4.41
C ILE A 25 -14.34 -23.14 -3.55
N VAL A 26 -15.42 -22.87 -2.83
CA VAL A 26 -15.46 -21.80 -1.83
C VAL A 26 -14.97 -22.37 -0.50
N MET A 27 -13.93 -21.76 0.02
CA MET A 27 -13.36 -22.08 1.33
C MET A 27 -13.60 -20.94 2.32
N HIS A 28 -14.08 -21.29 3.50
CA HIS A 28 -14.10 -20.38 4.63
C HIS A 28 -12.74 -20.41 5.33
N VAL A 29 -11.96 -19.35 5.15
CA VAL A 29 -10.63 -19.21 5.76
C VAL A 29 -10.80 -18.54 7.12
N MET A 30 -10.36 -19.18 8.19
CA MET A 30 -10.47 -18.66 9.55
C MET A 30 -9.15 -18.72 10.30
N SER A 31 -8.96 -17.81 11.25
CA SER A 31 -7.82 -17.85 12.15
C SER A 31 -8.00 -18.93 13.21
N LEU A 32 -6.90 -19.58 13.57
CA LEU A 32 -6.86 -20.42 14.77
C LEU A 32 -7.02 -19.55 16.02
N LEU A 33 -7.92 -19.94 16.91
CA LEU A 33 -8.14 -19.24 18.17
C LEU A 33 -7.25 -19.82 19.29
N PRO A 34 -6.85 -19.00 20.27
CA PRO A 34 -5.97 -19.46 21.36
C PRO A 34 -6.56 -20.57 22.22
N SER A 35 -7.86 -20.59 22.46
CA SER A 35 -8.45 -21.60 23.35
C SER A 35 -9.93 -21.89 23.12
N MET A 36 -10.66 -21.06 22.36
CA MET A 36 -12.06 -21.34 21.98
C MET A 36 -12.09 -22.04 20.63
N ASN A 37 -13.13 -22.83 20.38
CA ASN A 37 -13.36 -23.50 19.08
C ASN A 37 -12.13 -24.25 18.56
N GLN A 38 -11.36 -24.87 19.45
CA GLN A 38 -10.13 -25.56 19.08
C GLN A 38 -10.43 -26.66 18.06
N VAL A 39 -9.71 -26.65 16.95
CA VAL A 39 -9.80 -27.69 15.94
C VAL A 39 -9.10 -28.98 16.44
N GLN A 40 -9.64 -30.14 16.08
CA GLN A 40 -9.01 -31.41 16.34
C GLN A 40 -8.21 -31.86 15.13
N VAL A 41 -6.90 -32.10 15.31
CA VAL A 41 -6.04 -32.64 14.26
C VAL A 41 -6.37 -34.08 13.98
N GLU A 42 -6.77 -34.39 12.75
CA GLU A 42 -7.04 -35.76 12.29
C GLU A 42 -5.76 -36.38 11.69
N ASN A 43 -5.02 -35.59 10.88
CA ASN A 43 -3.74 -36.01 10.31
C ASN A 43 -2.79 -34.82 10.23
N GLY A 44 -1.49 -35.10 10.35
CA GLY A 44 -0.45 -34.08 10.27
C GLY A 44 -0.26 -33.28 11.56
N ARG A 45 -0.16 -31.99 11.49
CA ARG A 45 0.06 -31.04 12.61
C ARG A 45 -0.68 -29.73 12.41
N LEU A 46 -0.73 -28.90 13.44
CA LEU A 46 -1.16 -27.50 13.31
C LEU A 46 -0.09 -26.66 12.60
N PRO A 47 -0.49 -25.52 11.96
CA PRO A 47 0.44 -24.58 11.35
C PRO A 47 1.36 -23.94 12.39
N GLU A 48 2.63 -23.78 12.05
CA GLU A 48 3.65 -23.08 12.84
C GLU A 48 4.14 -21.81 12.16
N LYS A 49 3.80 -21.62 10.88
CA LYS A 49 4.21 -20.47 10.06
C LYS A 49 3.00 -19.83 9.38
N SER A 50 3.10 -18.58 9.07
CA SER A 50 2.03 -17.81 8.44
C SER A 50 1.67 -18.25 7.01
N ASP A 51 2.51 -19.04 6.35
CA ASP A 51 2.27 -19.64 5.04
C ASP A 51 1.83 -21.11 5.10
N GLU A 52 1.51 -21.62 6.30
CA GLU A 52 0.99 -22.96 6.53
C GLU A 52 -0.50 -22.92 6.85
N CYS A 53 -1.21 -23.98 6.49
CA CYS A 53 -2.62 -24.12 6.82
C CYS A 53 -2.98 -25.55 7.21
N VAL A 54 -4.11 -25.71 7.90
CA VAL A 54 -4.82 -26.97 8.03
C VAL A 54 -6.17 -26.85 7.36
N VAL A 55 -6.62 -27.94 6.75
CA VAL A 55 -7.86 -27.97 5.97
C VAL A 55 -8.88 -28.93 6.56
N ASP A 56 -10.15 -28.73 6.22
CA ASP A 56 -11.25 -29.61 6.54
C ASP A 56 -10.91 -31.05 6.15
N ALA A 57 -10.95 -31.98 7.12
CA ALA A 57 -10.60 -33.38 6.91
C ALA A 57 -11.56 -34.06 5.90
N ASP A 58 -12.84 -33.70 5.91
CA ASP A 58 -13.83 -34.23 4.97
C ASP A 58 -13.54 -33.79 3.55
N PHE A 59 -13.17 -32.51 3.36
CA PHE A 59 -12.73 -31.98 2.08
C PHE A 59 -11.45 -32.70 1.61
N LEU A 60 -10.40 -32.75 2.44
CA LEU A 60 -9.11 -33.32 2.03
C LEU A 60 -9.25 -34.80 1.65
N SER A 61 -10.14 -35.55 2.31
CA SER A 61 -10.38 -36.97 2.00
C SER A 61 -10.97 -37.20 0.61
N LYS A 62 -11.65 -36.20 0.04
CA LYS A 62 -12.35 -36.26 -1.27
C LYS A 62 -11.59 -35.52 -2.36
N SER A 63 -10.60 -34.71 -1.97
CA SER A 63 -9.77 -33.87 -2.82
C SER A 63 -8.60 -34.65 -3.41
N THR A 64 -8.03 -34.13 -4.49
CA THR A 64 -6.74 -34.58 -5.04
C THR A 64 -5.55 -34.08 -4.23
N LEU A 65 -5.75 -33.03 -3.42
CA LEU A 65 -4.74 -32.42 -2.55
C LEU A 65 -4.35 -33.33 -1.39
N LYS A 66 -3.10 -33.18 -0.94
CA LYS A 66 -2.52 -33.95 0.16
C LYS A 66 -1.77 -33.03 1.10
N ILE A 67 -1.46 -33.53 2.30
CA ILE A 67 -0.52 -32.87 3.21
C ILE A 67 0.84 -32.73 2.51
N GLY A 68 1.38 -31.52 2.50
CA GLY A 68 2.57 -31.11 1.76
C GLY A 68 2.28 -30.33 0.47
N ASP A 69 1.08 -30.45 -0.08
CA ASP A 69 0.69 -29.67 -1.26
C ASP A 69 0.37 -28.22 -0.91
N ARG A 70 0.32 -27.38 -1.93
CA ARG A 70 -0.02 -25.96 -1.79
C ARG A 70 -1.43 -25.70 -2.29
N VAL A 71 -2.16 -24.93 -1.52
CA VAL A 71 -3.47 -24.40 -1.90
C VAL A 71 -3.35 -22.92 -2.21
N THR A 72 -3.86 -22.49 -3.36
CA THR A 72 -3.88 -21.08 -3.77
C THR A 72 -5.30 -20.55 -3.70
N LEU A 73 -5.44 -19.40 -3.05
CA LEU A 73 -6.71 -18.73 -2.79
C LEU A 73 -6.84 -17.47 -3.65
N SER A 74 -8.06 -17.18 -4.07
CA SER A 74 -8.44 -15.92 -4.69
C SER A 74 -9.70 -15.36 -4.03
N SER A 75 -9.92 -14.06 -4.09
CA SER A 75 -11.03 -13.44 -3.37
C SER A 75 -12.41 -13.74 -3.95
N GLY A 76 -12.48 -14.08 -5.23
CA GLY A 76 -13.76 -14.17 -5.95
C GLY A 76 -14.47 -12.83 -6.16
N THR A 77 -13.78 -11.71 -5.91
CA THR A 77 -14.24 -10.33 -6.09
C THR A 77 -13.20 -9.52 -6.87
N ASP A 78 -13.49 -8.24 -7.13
CA ASP A 78 -12.54 -7.33 -7.80
C ASP A 78 -11.33 -6.93 -6.93
N LYS A 79 -11.38 -7.21 -5.63
CA LYS A 79 -10.26 -6.95 -4.71
C LYS A 79 -9.38 -8.18 -4.58
N PRO A 80 -8.05 -8.05 -4.49
CA PRO A 80 -7.18 -9.20 -4.28
C PRO A 80 -7.39 -9.81 -2.89
N VAL A 81 -7.19 -11.13 -2.75
CA VAL A 81 -7.27 -11.81 -1.45
C VAL A 81 -6.22 -11.32 -0.47
N THR A 82 -5.13 -10.75 -0.98
CA THR A 82 -4.04 -10.15 -0.21
C THR A 82 -4.42 -8.85 0.52
N ASP A 83 -5.60 -8.29 0.28
CA ASP A 83 -6.16 -7.23 1.14
C ASP A 83 -6.61 -7.76 2.51
N SER A 84 -6.83 -9.07 2.62
CA SER A 84 -7.23 -9.74 3.87
C SER A 84 -6.17 -10.68 4.43
N LEU A 85 -5.39 -11.32 3.56
CA LEU A 85 -4.36 -12.31 3.91
C LEU A 85 -2.98 -11.82 3.48
N LYS A 86 -1.92 -12.10 4.24
CA LYS A 86 -0.53 -11.74 3.90
C LYS A 86 0.02 -12.48 2.68
N GLY A 87 -0.68 -13.49 2.18
CA GLY A 87 -0.35 -14.24 0.99
C GLY A 87 -1.58 -14.94 0.43
N ASP A 88 -1.48 -15.41 -0.79
CA ASP A 88 -2.54 -16.13 -1.50
C ASP A 88 -2.33 -17.64 -1.53
N THR A 89 -1.18 -18.12 -1.11
CA THR A 89 -0.79 -19.54 -1.24
C THR A 89 -0.27 -20.08 0.08
N PHE A 90 -0.86 -21.19 0.54
CA PHE A 90 -0.57 -21.84 1.82
C PHE A 90 -0.18 -23.30 1.62
N THR A 91 0.74 -23.79 2.43
CA THR A 91 1.13 -25.21 2.46
C THR A 91 0.22 -25.99 3.43
N ILE A 92 -0.42 -27.04 2.97
CA ILE A 92 -1.26 -27.91 3.80
C ILE A 92 -0.35 -28.74 4.72
N VAL A 93 -0.41 -28.50 6.03
CA VAL A 93 0.40 -29.24 7.01
C VAL A 93 -0.41 -30.25 7.84
N GLY A 94 -1.73 -30.21 7.70
CA GLY A 94 -2.61 -31.17 8.38
C GLY A 94 -4.05 -31.05 7.91
N SER A 95 -4.85 -32.02 8.34
CA SER A 95 -6.30 -32.02 8.24
C SER A 95 -6.94 -32.00 9.61
N VAL A 96 -8.04 -31.26 9.73
CA VAL A 96 -8.71 -31.01 11.01
C VAL A 96 -10.22 -31.18 10.91
N SER A 97 -10.86 -31.51 12.05
CA SER A 97 -12.28 -31.29 12.29
C SER A 97 -12.47 -30.05 13.19
N SER A 98 -13.60 -29.38 13.04
CA SER A 98 -13.91 -28.16 13.80
C SER A 98 -15.25 -28.28 14.52
N PRO A 99 -15.34 -27.86 15.80
CA PRO A 99 -16.61 -27.84 16.53
C PRO A 99 -17.62 -26.86 15.94
N CYS A 100 -17.19 -25.91 15.13
CA CYS A 100 -18.08 -25.00 14.40
C CYS A 100 -18.87 -25.71 13.28
N TYR A 101 -18.44 -26.89 12.86
CA TYR A 101 -19.01 -27.63 11.73
C TYR A 101 -19.40 -29.07 12.11
N ILE A 102 -20.46 -29.19 12.89
CA ILE A 102 -20.97 -30.50 13.35
C ILE A 102 -21.70 -31.23 12.21
N GLY A 103 -22.29 -30.50 11.27
CA GLY A 103 -23.04 -31.04 10.14
C GLY A 103 -22.24 -31.06 8.85
N PHE A 104 -22.88 -31.53 7.76
CA PHE A 104 -22.29 -31.55 6.41
C PHE A 104 -22.30 -30.19 5.72
N GLN A 105 -23.17 -29.27 6.15
CA GLN A 105 -23.25 -27.93 5.59
C GLN A 105 -22.20 -27.04 6.25
N ARG A 106 -21.45 -26.29 5.41
CA ARG A 106 -20.41 -25.35 5.86
C ARG A 106 -20.89 -23.89 5.89
N GLY A 107 -22.10 -23.62 5.40
CA GLY A 107 -22.70 -22.29 5.36
C GLY A 107 -22.89 -21.76 3.95
N SER A 108 -23.36 -20.52 3.88
CA SER A 108 -23.58 -19.78 2.63
C SER A 108 -22.64 -18.59 2.53
N THR A 109 -22.38 -18.16 1.32
CA THR A 109 -21.48 -17.03 1.01
C THR A 109 -22.05 -16.21 -0.14
N THR A 110 -21.46 -15.04 -0.39
CA THR A 110 -21.82 -14.20 -1.55
C THR A 110 -20.90 -14.40 -2.75
N ILE A 111 -19.86 -15.25 -2.63
CA ILE A 111 -18.91 -15.51 -3.72
C ILE A 111 -19.10 -16.90 -4.32
N GLY A 112 -18.54 -17.10 -5.51
CA GLY A 112 -18.52 -18.37 -6.21
C GLY A 112 -19.91 -19.00 -6.37
N SER A 113 -20.08 -20.24 -5.91
CA SER A 113 -21.34 -20.99 -6.01
C SER A 113 -22.43 -20.53 -5.01
N GLY A 114 -22.13 -19.61 -4.11
CA GLY A 114 -23.03 -19.19 -3.04
C GLY A 114 -23.05 -20.13 -1.81
N ASN A 115 -22.27 -21.22 -1.83
CA ASN A 115 -22.15 -22.15 -0.74
C ASN A 115 -20.69 -22.37 -0.37
N ILE A 116 -20.40 -22.37 0.93
CA ILE A 116 -19.10 -22.77 1.45
C ILE A 116 -19.00 -24.30 1.34
N SER A 117 -17.95 -24.77 0.67
CA SER A 117 -17.71 -26.20 0.44
C SER A 117 -16.79 -26.84 1.48
N ALA A 118 -15.86 -26.06 2.02
CA ALA A 118 -14.87 -26.50 2.99
C ALA A 118 -14.41 -25.33 3.86
N PHE A 119 -13.65 -25.61 4.89
CA PHE A 119 -12.95 -24.59 5.66
C PHE A 119 -11.42 -24.83 5.67
N LEU A 120 -10.69 -23.77 5.93
CA LEU A 120 -9.24 -23.75 6.04
C LEU A 120 -8.85 -22.88 7.24
N CYS A 121 -7.97 -23.37 8.11
CA CYS A 121 -7.50 -22.60 9.25
C CYS A 121 -6.02 -22.25 9.07
N VAL A 122 -5.71 -20.99 9.37
CA VAL A 122 -4.35 -20.43 9.35
C VAL A 122 -4.02 -19.79 10.70
N PRO A 123 -2.74 -19.53 11.02
CA PRO A 123 -2.38 -18.70 12.15
C PRO A 123 -2.99 -17.30 12.05
N GLU A 124 -3.23 -16.66 13.20
CA GLU A 124 -3.77 -15.29 13.25
C GLU A 124 -2.88 -14.29 12.48
N GLU A 125 -1.56 -14.44 12.56
CA GLU A 125 -0.59 -13.61 11.84
C GLU A 125 -0.65 -13.74 10.32
N SER A 126 -1.39 -14.69 9.76
CA SER A 126 -1.60 -14.80 8.31
C SER A 126 -2.60 -13.77 7.78
N PHE A 127 -3.37 -13.13 8.65
CA PHE A 127 -4.27 -12.05 8.28
C PHE A 127 -3.55 -10.70 8.35
N CYS A 128 -4.01 -9.73 7.53
CA CYS A 128 -3.50 -8.35 7.48
C CYS A 128 -4.61 -7.30 7.70
N MET A 129 -5.80 -7.72 8.09
CA MET A 129 -6.92 -6.82 8.38
C MET A 129 -6.71 -6.08 9.70
N GLU A 130 -7.09 -4.80 9.74
CA GLU A 130 -6.96 -3.94 10.92
C GLU A 130 -7.97 -4.29 12.04
N VAL A 131 -9.09 -4.90 11.67
CA VAL A 131 -10.19 -5.22 12.59
C VAL A 131 -10.53 -6.70 12.52
N TYR A 132 -10.82 -7.28 13.66
CA TYR A 132 -11.34 -8.64 13.73
C TYR A 132 -12.71 -8.73 13.05
N THR A 133 -12.96 -9.82 12.36
CA THR A 133 -14.24 -10.06 11.67
C THR A 133 -15.24 -10.79 12.55
N GLU A 134 -14.76 -11.51 13.57
CA GLU A 134 -15.58 -12.32 14.45
C GLU A 134 -15.15 -12.17 15.91
N ILE A 135 -16.11 -12.28 16.82
CA ILE A 135 -15.87 -12.37 18.25
C ILE A 135 -16.66 -13.56 18.79
N TYR A 136 -15.96 -14.50 19.37
CA TYR A 136 -16.56 -15.64 20.06
C TYR A 136 -16.65 -15.33 21.54
N ALA A 137 -17.81 -15.56 22.14
CA ALA A 137 -18.04 -15.29 23.56
C ALA A 137 -18.63 -16.50 24.28
N GLN A 138 -18.05 -16.84 25.40
CA GLN A 138 -18.57 -17.85 26.29
C GLN A 138 -19.44 -17.17 27.36
N VAL A 139 -20.72 -17.52 27.38
CA VAL A 139 -21.67 -16.94 28.34
C VAL A 139 -21.51 -17.66 29.69
N LYS A 140 -21.28 -16.85 30.73
CA LYS A 140 -21.07 -17.35 32.10
C LYS A 140 -22.26 -18.13 32.62
N GLY A 141 -22.02 -19.36 32.99
CA GLY A 141 -23.01 -20.28 33.54
C GLY A 141 -23.80 -21.06 32.49
N ALA A 142 -23.62 -20.78 31.20
CA ALA A 142 -24.29 -21.51 30.12
C ALA A 142 -23.80 -22.96 30.03
N GLU A 143 -22.55 -23.24 30.43
CA GLU A 143 -21.94 -24.56 30.43
C GLU A 143 -22.67 -25.56 31.39
N LYS A 144 -23.45 -25.06 32.34
CA LYS A 144 -24.24 -25.86 33.29
C LYS A 144 -25.65 -26.15 32.83
N LEU A 145 -26.04 -25.55 31.69
CA LEU A 145 -27.37 -25.70 31.14
C LEU A 145 -27.32 -26.63 29.93
N THR A 146 -28.43 -27.36 29.74
CA THR A 146 -28.56 -28.19 28.53
C THR A 146 -28.88 -27.27 27.32
N ALA A 147 -28.06 -27.35 26.30
CA ALA A 147 -28.26 -26.57 25.06
C ALA A 147 -29.66 -26.84 24.47
N PHE A 148 -30.24 -25.82 23.82
CA PHE A 148 -31.58 -25.89 23.21
C PHE A 148 -32.73 -26.06 24.18
N THR A 149 -32.56 -25.70 25.45
CA THR A 149 -33.64 -25.58 26.43
C THR A 149 -34.00 -24.13 26.68
N ASP A 150 -35.24 -23.86 27.13
CA ASP A 150 -35.70 -22.51 27.45
C ASP A 150 -34.78 -21.79 28.45
N GLN A 151 -34.20 -22.51 29.39
CA GLN A 151 -33.27 -21.94 30.38
C GLN A 151 -31.94 -21.55 29.76
N TYR A 152 -31.43 -22.33 28.82
CA TYR A 152 -30.23 -21.99 28.07
C TYR A 152 -30.48 -20.76 27.18
N ASP A 153 -31.57 -20.77 26.43
CA ASP A 153 -31.91 -19.68 25.53
C ASP A 153 -32.13 -18.39 26.28
N GLN A 154 -32.88 -18.38 27.40
CA GLN A 154 -33.05 -17.21 28.26
C GLN A 154 -31.73 -16.65 28.79
N ARG A 155 -30.77 -17.55 29.14
CA ARG A 155 -29.44 -17.12 29.60
C ARG A 155 -28.65 -16.46 28.50
N ILE A 156 -28.63 -17.04 27.30
CA ILE A 156 -27.97 -16.45 26.12
C ILE A 156 -28.61 -15.11 25.76
N ASP A 157 -29.94 -15.04 25.66
CA ASP A 157 -30.68 -13.83 25.30
C ASP A 157 -30.42 -12.67 26.27
N SER A 158 -30.29 -12.97 27.58
CA SER A 158 -29.99 -11.93 28.55
C SER A 158 -28.64 -11.27 28.31
N VAL A 159 -27.62 -12.04 27.94
CA VAL A 159 -26.26 -11.53 27.63
C VAL A 159 -26.23 -10.88 26.24
N MET A 160 -26.96 -11.43 25.28
CA MET A 160 -27.09 -10.81 23.96
C MET A 160 -27.66 -9.40 24.04
N LYS A 161 -28.68 -9.18 24.87
CA LYS A 161 -29.24 -7.83 25.09
C LYS A 161 -28.23 -6.88 25.72
N GLU A 162 -27.34 -7.36 26.61
CA GLU A 162 -26.26 -6.54 27.16
C GLU A 162 -25.22 -6.17 26.07
N VAL A 163 -24.89 -7.12 25.18
CA VAL A 163 -24.00 -6.88 24.04
C VAL A 163 -24.63 -5.88 23.06
N GLU A 164 -25.90 -6.06 22.72
CA GLU A 164 -26.63 -5.14 21.83
C GLU A 164 -26.71 -3.72 22.39
N ALA A 165 -26.91 -3.59 23.71
CA ALA A 165 -27.00 -2.28 24.37
C ALA A 165 -25.74 -1.42 24.26
N ILE A 166 -24.56 -2.04 24.15
CA ILE A 166 -23.30 -1.32 23.98
C ILE A 166 -22.92 -1.09 22.51
N LYS A 167 -23.63 -1.69 21.58
CA LYS A 167 -23.30 -1.65 20.15
C LYS A 167 -23.23 -0.22 19.62
N GLU A 168 -24.30 0.57 19.81
CA GLU A 168 -24.39 1.94 19.30
C GLU A 168 -23.29 2.85 19.88
N GLU A 169 -22.99 2.70 21.18
CA GLU A 169 -21.92 3.45 21.84
C GLU A 169 -20.55 3.11 21.25
N ARG A 170 -20.27 1.81 21.03
CA ARG A 170 -19.01 1.33 20.48
C ARG A 170 -18.84 1.70 19.01
N GLU A 171 -19.91 1.60 18.22
CA GLU A 171 -19.91 2.04 16.82
C GLU A 171 -19.60 3.53 16.71
N LYS A 172 -20.26 4.35 17.56
CA LYS A 172 -20.03 5.80 17.58
C LYS A 172 -18.61 6.15 18.06
N ALA A 173 -18.09 5.45 19.06
CA ALA A 173 -16.73 5.64 19.53
C ALA A 173 -15.73 5.34 18.41
N ARG A 174 -15.86 4.18 17.74
CA ARG A 174 -14.99 3.80 16.64
C ARG A 174 -15.07 4.73 15.44
N TYR A 175 -16.29 5.19 15.09
CA TYR A 175 -16.47 6.20 14.05
C TYR A 175 -15.72 7.50 14.38
N ASN A 176 -15.83 7.98 15.63
CA ASN A 176 -15.12 9.18 16.05
C ASN A 176 -13.60 9.02 16.04
N GLU A 177 -13.07 7.85 16.43
CA GLU A 177 -11.64 7.53 16.31
C GLU A 177 -11.17 7.61 14.86
N ILE A 178 -11.86 6.93 13.93
CA ILE A 178 -11.52 6.94 12.50
C ILE A 178 -11.56 8.36 11.93
N VAL A 179 -12.59 9.14 12.28
CA VAL A 179 -12.71 10.54 11.82
C VAL A 179 -11.58 11.39 12.38
N ALA A 180 -11.21 11.20 13.65
CA ALA A 180 -10.11 11.94 14.27
C ALA A 180 -8.76 11.61 13.59
N GLU A 181 -8.45 10.34 13.39
CA GLU A 181 -7.23 9.89 12.68
C GLU A 181 -7.17 10.42 11.24
N ALA A 182 -8.31 10.38 10.52
CA ALA A 182 -8.38 10.90 9.16
C ALA A 182 -8.18 12.42 9.11
N SER A 183 -8.76 13.15 10.09
CA SER A 183 -8.62 14.60 10.19
C SER A 183 -7.18 15.02 10.53
N GLU A 184 -6.51 14.28 11.39
CA GLU A 184 -5.10 14.51 11.71
C GLU A 184 -4.20 14.32 10.48
N LYS A 185 -4.37 13.21 9.77
CA LYS A 185 -3.62 12.94 8.52
C LYS A 185 -3.86 14.00 7.45
N LEU A 186 -5.11 14.51 7.35
CA LEU A 186 -5.45 15.58 6.42
C LEU A 186 -4.75 16.90 6.80
N ALA A 187 -4.76 17.25 8.08
CA ALA A 187 -4.10 18.47 8.57
C ALA A 187 -2.58 18.43 8.35
N ASP A 188 -1.95 17.26 8.55
CA ASP A 188 -0.52 17.07 8.29
C ASP A 188 -0.21 17.22 6.80
N ALA A 189 -1.02 16.62 5.92
CA ALA A 189 -0.86 16.75 4.47
C ALA A 189 -1.07 18.20 3.97
N GLU A 190 -2.06 18.92 4.51
CA GLU A 190 -2.28 20.34 4.21
C GLU A 190 -1.09 21.20 4.62
N LYS A 191 -0.48 20.88 5.77
CA LYS A 191 0.73 21.57 6.23
C LYS A 191 1.92 21.30 5.30
N GLU A 192 2.15 20.06 4.91
CA GLU A 192 3.22 19.71 3.96
C GLU A 192 3.07 20.43 2.63
N ILE A 193 1.84 20.54 2.12
CA ILE A 193 1.54 21.31 0.89
C ILE A 193 1.89 22.79 1.08
N THR A 194 1.46 23.38 2.19
CA THR A 194 1.74 24.80 2.49
C THR A 194 3.23 25.09 2.58
N ASP A 195 3.99 24.22 3.23
CA ASP A 195 5.44 24.32 3.36
C ASP A 195 6.13 24.19 1.98
N ALA A 196 5.69 23.23 1.16
CA ALA A 196 6.21 23.05 -0.20
C ALA A 196 5.89 24.24 -1.13
N GLU A 197 4.69 24.83 -1.01
CA GLU A 197 4.33 26.05 -1.75
C GLU A 197 5.21 27.24 -1.37
N ALA A 198 5.53 27.39 -0.09
CA ALA A 198 6.43 28.45 0.39
C ALA A 198 7.86 28.26 -0.15
N GLU A 199 8.39 27.03 -0.13
CA GLU A 199 9.70 26.72 -0.71
C GLU A 199 9.74 26.97 -2.23
N LEU A 200 8.66 26.64 -2.94
CA LEU A 200 8.54 26.90 -4.38
C LEU A 200 8.56 28.39 -4.70
N GLU A 201 7.83 29.21 -3.95
CA GLU A 201 7.81 30.67 -4.15
C GLU A 201 9.18 31.28 -3.84
N GLN A 202 9.85 30.84 -2.79
CA GLN A 202 11.22 31.26 -2.52
C GLN A 202 12.17 30.89 -3.68
N GLY A 203 12.10 29.65 -4.15
CA GLY A 203 12.93 29.19 -5.28
C GLY A 203 12.68 29.98 -6.57
N LYS A 204 11.42 30.34 -6.85
CA LYS A 204 11.06 31.21 -7.97
C LYS A 204 11.67 32.60 -7.82
N ALA A 205 11.61 33.22 -6.65
CA ALA A 205 12.18 34.54 -6.38
C ALA A 205 13.71 34.51 -6.57
N GLU A 206 14.41 33.55 -6.04
CA GLU A 206 15.86 33.38 -6.23
C GLU A 206 16.24 33.17 -7.71
N ALA A 207 15.48 32.35 -8.42
CA ALA A 207 15.71 32.14 -9.86
C ALA A 207 15.50 33.41 -10.67
N GLN A 208 14.48 34.19 -10.34
CA GLN A 208 14.20 35.49 -11.01
C GLN A 208 15.31 36.49 -10.75
N GLU A 209 15.83 36.58 -9.54
CA GLU A 209 16.96 37.42 -9.19
C GLU A 209 18.23 37.05 -9.99
N LYS A 210 18.56 35.76 -10.00
CA LYS A 210 19.71 35.26 -10.79
C LYS A 210 19.56 35.52 -12.28
N LEU A 211 18.33 35.37 -12.81
CA LEU A 211 18.05 35.65 -14.21
C LEU A 211 18.23 37.14 -14.54
N THR A 212 17.75 38.03 -13.67
CA THR A 212 17.91 39.48 -13.81
C THR A 212 19.39 39.89 -13.81
N ALA A 213 20.15 39.39 -12.84
CA ALA A 213 21.59 39.64 -12.78
C ALA A 213 22.37 39.10 -13.98
N ALA A 214 21.97 37.92 -14.50
CA ALA A 214 22.56 37.36 -15.72
C ALA A 214 22.26 38.21 -16.98
N ARG A 215 21.04 38.76 -17.10
CA ARG A 215 20.65 39.66 -18.20
C ARG A 215 21.46 40.95 -18.15
N GLU A 216 21.63 41.56 -16.98
CA GLU A 216 22.44 42.77 -16.82
C GLU A 216 23.91 42.54 -17.23
N LYS A 217 24.49 41.41 -16.80
CA LYS A 217 25.86 41.04 -17.23
C LYS A 217 25.97 40.85 -18.73
N LEU A 218 24.97 40.20 -19.35
CA LEU A 218 24.94 39.99 -20.79
C LEU A 218 24.85 41.35 -21.55
N GLU A 219 23.99 42.26 -21.10
CA GLU A 219 23.86 43.59 -21.69
C GLU A 219 25.15 44.38 -21.60
N ASN A 220 25.84 44.35 -20.44
CA ASN A 220 27.10 45.00 -20.28
C ASN A 220 28.20 44.40 -21.19
N ALA A 221 28.28 43.06 -21.27
CA ALA A 221 29.21 42.40 -22.20
C ALA A 221 28.94 42.71 -23.66
N GLN A 222 27.66 42.84 -24.04
CA GLN A 222 27.29 43.29 -25.41
C GLN A 222 27.75 44.72 -25.70
N LYS A 223 27.59 45.66 -24.74
CA LYS A 223 28.07 47.03 -24.88
C LYS A 223 29.60 47.09 -25.02
N GLU A 224 30.32 46.34 -24.20
CA GLU A 224 31.78 46.23 -24.30
C GLU A 224 32.23 45.63 -25.65
N LEU A 225 31.55 44.61 -26.14
CA LEU A 225 31.84 44.00 -27.43
C LEU A 225 31.62 45.01 -28.59
N GLU A 226 30.53 45.79 -28.57
CA GLU A 226 30.27 46.80 -29.57
C GLU A 226 31.32 47.94 -29.53
N GLN A 227 31.76 48.33 -28.33
CA GLN A 227 32.86 49.29 -28.19
C GLN A 227 34.17 48.76 -28.79
N ALA A 228 34.53 47.51 -28.43
CA ALA A 228 35.74 46.86 -28.96
C ALA A 228 35.70 46.72 -30.49
N LYS A 229 34.54 46.41 -31.08
CA LYS A 229 34.38 46.36 -32.55
C LYS A 229 34.63 47.73 -33.20
N LYS A 230 34.12 48.83 -32.61
CA LYS A 230 34.35 50.17 -33.10
C LYS A 230 35.84 50.57 -33.04
N GLU A 231 36.52 50.19 -31.93
CA GLU A 231 37.96 50.45 -31.79
C GLU A 231 38.79 49.67 -32.80
N LEU A 232 38.41 48.39 -33.03
CA LEU A 232 39.03 47.52 -33.99
C LEU A 232 38.87 48.12 -35.43
N ALA A 233 37.66 48.53 -35.80
CA ALA A 233 37.41 49.15 -37.09
C ALA A 233 38.21 50.41 -37.27
N SER A 234 38.29 51.28 -36.24
CA SER A 234 39.14 52.48 -36.26
C SER A 234 40.63 52.12 -36.45
N SER A 235 41.11 51.10 -35.72
CA SER A 235 42.51 50.65 -35.85
C SER A 235 42.80 50.08 -37.26
N GLN A 236 41.88 49.33 -37.84
CA GLN A 236 41.99 48.82 -39.20
C GLN A 236 42.05 49.93 -40.25
N ALA A 237 41.21 50.99 -40.10
CA ALA A 237 41.24 52.14 -40.97
C ALA A 237 42.59 52.89 -40.89
N LYS A 238 43.14 53.06 -39.67
CA LYS A 238 44.47 53.64 -39.48
C LYS A 238 45.58 52.82 -40.14
N ILE A 239 45.54 51.50 -39.99
CA ILE A 239 46.51 50.64 -40.65
C ILE A 239 46.40 50.73 -42.17
N ALA A 240 45.20 50.78 -42.74
CA ALA A 240 44.98 50.94 -44.17
C ALA A 240 45.59 52.24 -44.69
N SER A 241 45.33 53.39 -44.00
CA SER A 241 45.91 54.67 -44.30
C SER A 241 47.43 54.69 -44.27
N SER A 242 48.01 54.11 -43.16
CA SER A 242 49.48 54.03 -43.05
C SER A 242 50.10 53.12 -44.09
N LYS A 243 49.39 52.12 -44.54
CA LYS A 243 49.86 51.20 -45.63
C LYS A 243 49.88 51.99 -46.96
N GLU A 244 48.85 52.78 -47.26
CA GLU A 244 48.81 53.66 -48.47
C GLU A 244 49.95 54.69 -48.46
N GLU A 245 50.17 55.33 -47.29
CA GLU A 245 51.28 56.30 -47.13
C GLU A 245 52.64 55.64 -47.37
N LEU A 246 52.83 54.44 -46.86
CA LEU A 246 54.07 53.65 -46.99
C LEU A 246 54.29 53.25 -48.48
N GLU A 247 53.25 52.77 -49.13
CA GLU A 247 53.28 52.44 -50.58
C GLU A 247 53.62 53.72 -51.42
N GLN A 248 53.08 54.85 -51.07
CA GLN A 248 53.39 56.16 -51.76
C GLN A 248 54.87 56.53 -51.53
N ALA A 249 55.34 56.45 -50.25
CA ALA A 249 56.74 56.76 -49.90
C ALA A 249 57.72 55.85 -50.62
N GLN A 250 57.38 54.50 -50.71
CA GLN A 250 58.19 53.52 -51.45
C GLN A 250 58.28 53.83 -52.93
N LYS A 251 57.19 54.35 -53.56
CA LYS A 251 57.16 54.74 -54.94
C LYS A 251 58.04 55.95 -55.17
N GLU A 252 57.94 56.98 -54.30
CA GLU A 252 58.77 58.21 -54.39
C GLU A 252 60.28 57.86 -54.23
N LEU A 253 60.61 56.97 -53.31
CA LEU A 253 61.99 56.46 -53.09
C LEU A 253 62.54 55.78 -54.35
N ASN A 254 61.73 54.90 -54.99
CA ASN A 254 62.11 54.22 -56.20
C ASN A 254 62.34 55.22 -57.39
N GLU A 255 61.48 56.24 -57.53
CA GLU A 255 61.61 57.29 -58.55
C GLU A 255 62.86 58.13 -58.33
N SER A 256 63.14 58.45 -57.05
CA SER A 256 64.35 59.24 -56.71
C SER A 256 65.63 58.38 -56.91
N SER A 257 65.63 57.10 -56.58
CA SER A 257 66.74 56.17 -56.83
C SER A 257 67.05 56.04 -58.36
N GLY A 258 65.97 55.93 -59.15
CA GLY A 258 66.12 55.92 -60.65
C GLY A 258 66.75 57.19 -61.21
N LYS A 259 66.46 58.36 -60.60
CA LYS A 259 67.07 59.64 -61.04
C LYS A 259 68.53 59.82 -60.63
N ILE A 260 68.98 59.14 -59.60
CA ILE A 260 70.40 59.14 -59.15
C ILE A 260 71.26 58.17 -59.99
N ALA A 261 70.66 57.13 -60.57
CA ALA A 261 71.32 56.14 -61.38
C ALA A 261 71.42 56.45 -62.86
N ALA A 262 70.79 57.53 -63.33
CA ALA A 262 70.87 58.07 -64.68
C ALA A 262 71.79 59.27 -64.69
#